data_f18fa9c17ef0ae739fcf66cc320cf512
#
_entry.id   f18fa9c17ef0ae739fcf66cc320cf512
#
_cell.length_a   1.000
_cell.length_b   1.000
_cell.length_c   1.000
_cell.angle_alpha   90.00
_cell.angle_beta   90.00
_cell.angle_gamma   90.00
#
_symmetry.space_group_name_H-M   'P 1'
#
loop_
_entity.id
_entity.type
_entity.pdbx_description
1 polymer ?
#
loop_
_entity_poly.entity_id
_entity_poly.type
_entity_poly.pdbx_seq_one_letter_code
_entity_poly.pdbx_strand_id
1 'polypeptide(L)'
;MEKVKEFISYGIVGVMTTLVNYMVYFICLKIGIHWLISNSLAWMIAVIFAYFSNRKVVFHSSNDMKKECIEFFGLRFMTLLIENLLLAICIDGVHISNLLSKILVSVITVLANYFLCKSHIFSKKEEMLYEQNECCRSLF
;
A
#
# COMPACT_ATOMS: atom_id res chain seq x y z
N MET A 1 -16.65 13.39 13.66
CA MET A 1 -16.65 12.01 14.21
C MET A 1 -16.57 10.93 13.13
N GLU A 2 -17.22 11.08 12.00
CA GLU A 2 -17.16 10.08 10.91
C GLU A 2 -15.77 9.91 10.31
N LYS A 3 -15.06 10.99 10.03
CA LYS A 3 -13.67 10.94 9.49
C LYS A 3 -12.67 10.21 10.39
N VAL A 4 -12.86 10.29 11.72
CA VAL A 4 -12.01 9.57 12.68
C VAL A 4 -12.30 8.07 12.64
N LYS A 5 -13.56 7.68 12.50
CA LYS A 5 -13.96 6.27 12.35
C LYS A 5 -13.43 5.68 11.04
N GLU A 6 -13.49 6.42 9.93
CA GLU A 6 -12.91 6.02 8.64
C GLU A 6 -11.39 5.82 8.76
N PHE A 7 -10.68 6.73 9.42
CA PHE A 7 -9.24 6.64 9.62
C PHE A 7 -8.85 5.42 10.48
N ILE A 8 -9.58 5.17 11.57
CA ILE A 8 -9.36 4.01 12.44
C ILE A 8 -9.66 2.71 11.67
N SER A 9 -10.78 2.66 10.95
CA SER A 9 -11.16 1.50 10.12
C SER A 9 -10.11 1.21 9.05
N TYR A 10 -9.60 2.24 8.39
CA TYR A 10 -8.51 2.12 7.42
C TYR A 10 -7.24 1.56 8.06
N GLY A 11 -6.87 2.03 9.24
CA GLY A 11 -5.73 1.51 10.00
C GLY A 11 -5.89 0.03 10.36
N ILE A 12 -7.07 -0.38 10.84
CA ILE A 12 -7.38 -1.77 11.17
C ILE A 12 -7.28 -2.66 9.93
N VAL A 13 -7.88 -2.25 8.82
CA VAL A 13 -7.80 -2.98 7.54
C VAL A 13 -6.33 -3.08 7.07
N GLY A 14 -5.54 -2.03 7.23
CA GLY A 14 -4.11 -2.04 6.93
C GLY A 14 -3.34 -3.08 7.74
N VAL A 15 -3.56 -3.15 9.06
CA VAL A 15 -2.96 -4.15 9.94
C VAL A 15 -3.39 -5.56 9.52
N MET A 16 -4.68 -5.78 9.30
CA MET A 16 -5.20 -7.09 8.86
C MET A 16 -4.62 -7.51 7.51
N THR A 17 -4.50 -6.59 6.56
CA THR A 17 -3.87 -6.83 5.27
C THR A 17 -2.41 -7.27 5.42
N THR A 18 -1.68 -6.62 6.31
CA THR A 18 -0.28 -6.97 6.61
C THR A 18 -0.19 -8.37 7.21
N LEU A 19 -1.06 -8.71 8.15
CA LEU A 19 -1.12 -10.05 8.74
C LEU A 19 -1.40 -11.12 7.68
N VAL A 20 -2.37 -10.90 6.78
CA VAL A 20 -2.67 -11.81 5.66
C VAL A 20 -1.45 -11.99 4.77
N ASN A 21 -0.76 -10.90 4.43
CA ASN A 21 0.47 -10.96 3.62
C ASN A 21 1.54 -11.84 4.28
N TYR A 22 1.83 -11.62 5.55
CA TYR A 22 2.84 -12.40 6.29
C TYR A 22 2.45 -13.88 6.41
N MET A 23 1.19 -14.16 6.74
CA MET A 23 0.70 -15.55 6.84
C MET A 23 0.88 -16.30 5.54
N VAL A 24 0.44 -15.75 4.42
CA VAL A 24 0.57 -16.39 3.11
C VAL A 24 2.04 -16.56 2.73
N TYR A 25 2.87 -15.54 2.95
CA TYR A 25 4.30 -15.60 2.67
C TYR A 25 4.99 -16.76 3.40
N PHE A 26 4.77 -16.88 4.71
CA PHE A 26 5.38 -17.96 5.50
C PHE A 26 4.83 -19.35 5.17
N ILE A 27 3.54 -19.46 4.86
CA ILE A 27 2.96 -20.74 4.41
C ILE A 27 3.64 -21.18 3.11
N CYS A 28 3.77 -20.27 2.13
CA CYS A 28 4.43 -20.56 0.87
C CYS A 28 5.90 -20.98 1.05
N LEU A 29 6.65 -20.30 1.93
CA LEU A 29 8.03 -20.69 2.24
C LEU A 29 8.12 -22.06 2.90
N LYS A 30 7.19 -22.41 3.80
CA LYS A 30 7.15 -23.73 4.45
C LYS A 30 6.87 -24.88 3.47
N ILE A 31 6.12 -24.61 2.40
CA ILE A 31 5.84 -25.57 1.32
C ILE A 31 7.05 -25.71 0.37
N GLY A 32 8.08 -24.86 0.53
CA GLY A 32 9.28 -24.86 -0.29
C GLY A 32 9.21 -24.00 -1.56
N ILE A 33 8.23 -23.08 -1.62
CA ILE A 33 8.11 -22.12 -2.73
C ILE A 33 9.22 -21.06 -2.59
N HIS A 34 9.84 -20.70 -3.71
CA HIS A 34 10.88 -19.66 -3.75
C HIS A 34 10.35 -18.32 -3.19
N TRP A 35 11.19 -17.59 -2.45
CA TRP A 35 10.82 -16.36 -1.75
C TRP A 35 10.14 -15.31 -2.66
N LEU A 36 10.60 -15.17 -3.91
CA LEU A 36 10.04 -14.21 -4.87
C LEU A 36 8.58 -14.54 -5.24
N ILE A 37 8.30 -15.81 -5.50
CA ILE A 37 6.95 -16.29 -5.81
C ILE A 37 6.07 -16.19 -4.57
N SER A 38 6.61 -16.57 -3.41
CA SER A 38 5.92 -16.48 -2.13
C SER A 38 5.51 -15.04 -1.80
N ASN A 39 6.40 -14.08 -2.04
CA ASN A 39 6.10 -12.67 -1.82
C ASN A 39 5.03 -12.14 -2.80
N SER A 40 5.12 -12.50 -4.07
CA SER A 40 4.16 -12.07 -5.09
C SER A 40 2.76 -12.65 -4.85
N LEU A 41 2.66 -13.91 -4.47
CA LEU A 41 1.38 -14.55 -4.09
C LEU A 41 0.80 -13.94 -2.82
N ALA A 42 1.61 -13.73 -1.80
CA ALA A 42 1.21 -13.09 -0.56
C ALA A 42 0.69 -11.67 -0.80
N TRP A 43 1.39 -10.92 -1.62
CA TRP A 43 0.96 -9.58 -2.03
C TRP A 43 -0.38 -9.61 -2.77
N MET A 44 -0.54 -10.49 -3.75
CA MET A 44 -1.78 -10.59 -4.53
C MET A 44 -2.99 -10.87 -3.63
N ILE A 45 -2.89 -11.84 -2.74
CA ILE A 45 -3.97 -12.20 -1.80
C ILE A 45 -4.25 -11.05 -0.83
N ALA A 46 -3.21 -10.42 -0.29
CA ALA A 46 -3.35 -9.29 0.62
C ALA A 46 -4.00 -8.06 -0.05
N VAL A 47 -3.65 -7.76 -1.30
CA VAL A 47 -4.22 -6.63 -2.05
C VAL A 47 -5.70 -6.87 -2.39
N ILE A 48 -6.06 -8.09 -2.78
CA ILE A 48 -7.47 -8.47 -3.00
C ILE A 48 -8.26 -8.31 -1.70
N PHE A 49 -7.74 -8.81 -0.59
CA PHE A 49 -8.34 -8.65 0.73
C PHE A 49 -8.50 -7.18 1.11
N ALA A 50 -7.43 -6.36 0.94
CA ALA A 50 -7.46 -4.93 1.23
C ALA A 50 -8.49 -4.18 0.39
N TYR A 51 -8.60 -4.50 -0.90
CA TYR A 51 -9.55 -3.88 -1.80
C TYR A 51 -11.00 -4.10 -1.35
N PHE A 52 -11.37 -5.36 -1.12
CA PHE A 52 -12.74 -5.69 -0.69
C PHE A 52 -13.06 -5.13 0.69
N SER A 53 -12.10 -5.19 1.63
CA SER A 53 -12.28 -4.66 2.97
C SER A 53 -12.41 -3.15 2.98
N ASN A 54 -11.56 -2.43 2.27
CA ASN A 54 -11.64 -0.98 2.17
C ASN A 54 -12.93 -0.52 1.50
N ARG A 55 -13.33 -1.17 0.41
CA ARG A 55 -14.56 -0.82 -0.28
C ARG A 55 -15.80 -1.02 0.59
N LYS A 56 -15.87 -2.14 1.32
CA LYS A 56 -17.04 -2.51 2.12
C LYS A 56 -17.08 -1.80 3.48
N VAL A 57 -15.94 -1.66 4.14
CA VAL A 57 -15.86 -1.21 5.53
C VAL A 57 -15.52 0.27 5.66
N VAL A 58 -14.65 0.78 4.79
CA VAL A 58 -14.11 2.13 4.92
C VAL A 58 -14.89 3.14 4.08
N PHE A 59 -14.99 2.91 2.78
CA PHE A 59 -15.46 3.94 1.86
C PHE A 59 -16.94 3.83 1.47
N HIS A 60 -17.60 2.71 1.69
CA HIS A 60 -19.00 2.46 1.25
C HIS A 60 -19.26 2.99 -0.17
N SER A 61 -18.24 2.92 -1.03
CA SER A 61 -18.20 3.60 -2.33
C SER A 61 -19.18 3.00 -3.31
N SER A 62 -19.96 3.87 -3.95
CA SER A 62 -20.85 3.53 -5.07
C SER A 62 -20.26 3.91 -6.44
N ASN A 63 -19.00 4.37 -6.47
CA ASN A 63 -18.32 4.78 -7.71
C ASN A 63 -17.95 3.60 -8.63
N ASP A 64 -17.56 3.93 -9.87
CA ASP A 64 -17.12 2.95 -10.87
C ASP A 64 -16.01 2.04 -10.36
N MET A 65 -16.41 0.80 -10.05
CA MET A 65 -15.55 -0.23 -9.48
C MET A 65 -14.26 -0.46 -10.30
N LYS A 66 -14.37 -0.37 -11.64
CA LYS A 66 -13.24 -0.62 -12.55
C LYS A 66 -12.15 0.44 -12.41
N LYS A 67 -12.51 1.70 -12.30
CA LYS A 67 -11.59 2.82 -12.23
C LYS A 67 -10.84 2.86 -10.91
N GLU A 68 -11.56 2.71 -9.79
CA GLU A 68 -10.97 2.61 -8.46
C GLU A 68 -10.05 1.40 -8.33
N CYS A 69 -10.44 0.26 -8.91
CA CYS A 69 -9.66 -0.97 -8.89
C CYS A 69 -8.33 -0.79 -9.63
N ILE A 70 -8.35 -0.20 -10.82
CA ILE A 70 -7.14 0.02 -11.63
C ILE A 70 -6.16 0.96 -10.93
N GLU A 71 -6.63 2.06 -10.37
CA GLU A 71 -5.80 3.01 -9.63
C GLU A 71 -5.19 2.37 -8.36
N PHE A 72 -6.01 1.65 -7.60
CA PHE A 72 -5.58 0.97 -6.38
C PHE A 72 -4.53 -0.11 -6.66
N PHE A 73 -4.79 -0.98 -7.64
CA PHE A 73 -3.85 -2.03 -8.03
C PHE A 73 -2.57 -1.47 -8.67
N GLY A 74 -2.67 -0.41 -9.46
CA GLY A 74 -1.51 0.24 -10.08
C GLY A 74 -0.51 0.77 -9.05
N LEU A 75 -0.97 1.53 -8.06
CA LEU A 75 -0.14 2.03 -6.97
C LEU A 75 0.48 0.89 -6.15
N ARG A 76 -0.30 -0.13 -5.85
CA ARG A 76 0.17 -1.30 -5.10
C ARG A 76 1.16 -2.14 -5.89
N PHE A 77 0.99 -2.25 -7.20
CA PHE A 77 1.93 -2.98 -8.07
C PHE A 77 3.32 -2.32 -8.11
N MET A 78 3.39 -1.00 -8.16
CA MET A 78 4.67 -0.28 -8.05
C MET A 78 5.36 -0.57 -6.71
N THR A 79 4.59 -0.61 -5.63
CA THR A 79 5.12 -0.98 -4.30
C THR A 79 5.67 -2.41 -4.28
N LEU A 80 5.00 -3.35 -4.95
CA LEU A 80 5.47 -4.74 -5.06
C LEU A 80 6.82 -4.84 -5.78
N LEU A 81 6.99 -4.09 -6.86
CA LEU A 81 8.27 -4.10 -7.61
C LEU A 81 9.42 -3.62 -6.73
N ILE A 82 9.21 -2.54 -5.98
CA ILE A 82 10.19 -2.01 -5.02
C ILE A 82 10.47 -3.02 -3.91
N GLU A 83 9.43 -3.62 -3.35
CA GLU A 83 9.55 -4.63 -2.29
C GLU A 83 10.34 -5.86 -2.76
N ASN A 84 10.04 -6.38 -3.94
CA ASN A 84 10.77 -7.51 -4.51
C ASN A 84 12.25 -7.18 -4.79
N LEU A 85 12.54 -5.98 -5.28
CA LEU A 85 13.92 -5.52 -5.49
C LEU A 85 14.70 -5.44 -4.18
N LEU A 86 14.11 -4.86 -3.14
CA LEU A 86 14.73 -4.77 -1.80
C LEU A 86 14.92 -6.15 -1.17
N LEU A 87 13.94 -7.06 -1.32
CA LEU A 87 14.07 -8.45 -0.85
C LEU A 87 15.21 -9.18 -1.58
N ALA A 88 15.34 -9.02 -2.89
CA ALA A 88 16.45 -9.60 -3.66
C ALA A 88 17.81 -9.11 -3.12
N ILE A 89 17.96 -7.83 -2.87
CA ILE A 89 19.19 -7.27 -2.30
C ILE A 89 19.47 -7.84 -0.90
N CYS A 90 18.45 -7.97 -0.05
CA CYS A 90 18.65 -8.47 1.31
C CYS A 90 18.92 -9.96 1.36
N ILE A 91 18.21 -10.78 0.57
CA ILE A 91 18.31 -12.25 0.62
C ILE A 91 19.50 -12.73 -0.23
N ASP A 92 19.57 -12.32 -1.49
CA ASP A 92 20.56 -12.82 -2.45
C ASP A 92 21.88 -12.04 -2.39
N GLY A 93 21.84 -10.74 -2.06
CA GLY A 93 23.02 -9.88 -1.96
C GLY A 93 23.72 -9.94 -0.61
N VAL A 94 22.96 -9.78 0.49
CA VAL A 94 23.52 -9.69 1.87
C VAL A 94 23.39 -11.01 2.63
N HIS A 95 22.65 -11.99 2.10
CA HIS A 95 22.41 -13.30 2.71
C HIS A 95 21.69 -13.24 4.07
N ILE A 96 20.79 -12.29 4.24
CA ILE A 96 19.94 -12.18 5.44
C ILE A 96 18.82 -13.21 5.37
N SER A 97 18.41 -13.75 6.50
CA SER A 97 17.29 -14.69 6.56
C SER A 97 15.99 -14.10 6.00
N ASN A 98 15.16 -14.94 5.36
CA ASN A 98 13.89 -14.52 4.74
C ASN A 98 12.97 -13.75 5.69
N LEU A 99 12.95 -14.14 6.98
CA LEU A 99 12.14 -13.47 8.00
C LEU A 99 12.62 -12.05 8.28
N LEU A 100 13.90 -11.87 8.54
CA LEU A 100 14.49 -10.56 8.83
C LEU A 100 14.41 -9.64 7.61
N SER A 101 14.70 -10.16 6.42
CA SER A 101 14.58 -9.42 5.17
C SER A 101 13.16 -8.91 4.96
N LYS A 102 12.16 -9.76 5.17
CA LYS A 102 10.75 -9.38 5.03
C LYS A 102 10.35 -8.27 6.01
N ILE A 103 10.78 -8.35 7.27
CA ILE A 103 10.49 -7.33 8.29
C ILE A 103 11.17 -6.00 7.93
N LEU A 104 12.47 -6.03 7.60
CA LEU A 104 13.23 -4.83 7.22
C LEU A 104 12.63 -4.13 6.00
N VAL A 105 12.36 -4.90 4.95
CA VAL A 105 11.79 -4.37 3.70
C VAL A 105 10.38 -3.82 3.94
N SER A 106 9.55 -4.48 4.74
CA SER A 106 8.22 -3.98 5.08
C SER A 106 8.28 -2.64 5.82
N VAL A 107 9.19 -2.47 6.78
CA VAL A 107 9.39 -1.19 7.48
C VAL A 107 9.83 -0.10 6.51
N ILE A 108 10.81 -0.38 5.66
CA ILE A 108 11.29 0.58 4.64
C ILE A 108 10.16 0.98 3.69
N THR A 109 9.36 0.02 3.23
CA THR A 109 8.25 0.26 2.30
C THR A 109 7.15 1.10 2.96
N VAL A 110 6.82 0.86 4.23
CA VAL A 110 5.84 1.67 4.98
C VAL A 110 6.34 3.10 5.15
N LEU A 111 7.60 3.29 5.52
CA LEU A 111 8.20 4.62 5.63
C LEU A 111 8.23 5.35 4.28
N ALA A 112 8.65 4.67 3.22
CA ALA A 112 8.66 5.22 1.86
C ALA A 112 7.25 5.64 1.42
N ASN A 113 6.24 4.81 1.65
CA ASN A 113 4.84 5.15 1.36
C ASN A 113 4.37 6.36 2.16
N TYR A 114 4.75 6.45 3.43
CA TYR A 114 4.41 7.61 4.26
C TYR A 114 5.01 8.90 3.69
N PHE A 115 6.30 8.89 3.33
CA PHE A 115 6.96 10.05 2.73
C PHE A 115 6.39 10.43 1.38
N LEU A 116 6.07 9.44 0.53
CA LEU A 116 5.44 9.67 -0.77
C LEU A 116 4.03 10.27 -0.62
N CYS A 117 3.21 9.73 0.28
CA CYS A 117 1.90 10.29 0.58
C CYS A 117 2.00 11.71 1.13
N LYS A 118 2.96 11.96 2.03
CA LYS A 118 3.19 13.30 2.57
C LYS A 118 3.59 14.29 1.50
N SER A 119 4.52 13.93 0.62
CA SER A 119 4.96 14.76 -0.51
C SER A 119 3.80 15.05 -1.49
N HIS A 120 3.02 14.03 -1.83
CA HIS A 120 1.89 14.17 -2.77
C HIS A 120 0.75 15.03 -2.19
N ILE A 121 0.47 14.91 -0.90
CA ILE A 121 -0.58 15.69 -0.22
C ILE A 121 -0.17 17.16 -0.14
N PHE A 122 1.10 17.46 0.15
CA PHE A 122 1.59 18.83 0.20
C PHE A 122 1.59 19.49 -1.18
N SER A 123 2.03 18.79 -2.23
CA SER A 123 1.99 19.29 -3.61
C SER A 123 0.56 19.61 -4.07
N LYS A 124 -0.38 18.69 -3.81
CA LYS A 124 -1.78 18.88 -4.20
C LYS A 124 -2.49 20.00 -3.41
N LYS A 125 -2.04 20.25 -2.18
CA LYS A 125 -2.56 21.35 -1.36
C LYS A 125 -2.05 22.72 -1.83
N GLU A 126 -0.82 22.78 -2.32
CA GLU A 126 -0.29 23.98 -2.96
C GLU A 126 -0.98 24.29 -4.30
N GLU A 127 -1.22 23.27 -5.16
CA GLU A 127 -1.97 23.45 -6.40
C GLU A 127 -3.40 23.95 -6.15
N MET A 128 -4.12 23.38 -5.19
CA MET A 128 -5.46 23.84 -4.83
C MET A 128 -5.47 25.28 -4.25
N LEU A 129 -4.44 25.66 -3.50
CA LEU A 129 -4.30 27.02 -2.99
C LEU A 129 -3.97 28.03 -4.11
N TYR A 130 -3.19 27.61 -5.11
CA TYR A 130 -2.93 28.41 -6.31
C TYR A 130 -4.19 28.61 -7.16
N GLU A 131 -4.95 27.55 -7.44
CA GLU A 131 -6.21 27.64 -8.16
C GLU A 131 -7.26 28.49 -7.43
N GLN A 132 -7.32 28.39 -6.11
CA GLN A 132 -8.25 29.17 -5.31
C GLN A 132 -7.86 30.66 -5.28
N ASN A 133 -6.57 30.97 -5.29
CA ASN A 133 -6.08 32.35 -5.36
C ASN A 133 -6.26 32.97 -6.76
N GLU A 134 -6.10 32.18 -7.81
CA GLU A 134 -6.39 32.66 -9.19
C GLU A 134 -7.88 32.91 -9.40
N CYS A 135 -8.73 32.04 -8.88
CA CYS A 135 -10.18 32.20 -8.94
C CYS A 135 -10.64 33.47 -8.18
N CYS A 136 -10.06 33.75 -7.01
CA CYS A 136 -10.34 34.99 -6.29
C CYS A 136 -9.80 36.24 -7.00
N ARG A 137 -8.69 36.12 -7.73
CA ARG A 137 -8.09 37.24 -8.49
C ARG A 137 -8.86 37.58 -9.76
N SER A 138 -9.56 36.61 -10.36
CA SER A 138 -10.39 36.82 -11.54
C SER A 138 -11.76 37.43 -11.23
N LEU A 139 -12.13 37.54 -9.96
CA LEU A 139 -13.39 38.11 -9.50
C LEU A 139 -13.28 39.61 -9.09
N PHE A 140 -12.07 40.15 -9.10
CA PHE A 140 -11.78 41.58 -8.89
C PHE A 140 -11.10 42.19 -10.08
#